data_8dee33566b80e3f7fc947c137d600002
#
_entry.id   8dee33566b80e3f7fc947c137d600002
#
_cell.length_a   1.000
_cell.length_b   1.000
_cell.length_c   1.000
_cell.angle_alpha   90.00
_cell.angle_beta   90.00
_cell.angle_gamma   90.00
#
_symmetry.space_group_name_H-M   'P 1'
#
loop_
_entity.id
_entity.type
_entity.pdbx_description
1 polymer ?
#
loop_
_entity_poly.entity_id
_entity_poly.type
_entity_poly.pdbx_seq_one_letter_code
_entity_poly.pdbx_strand_id
1 'polypeptide(L)'
;MTMKKHAPTAKSLKAGVESLAQAINGLKNAEQIYAFLVDLCTPAELEAMADRWQVVEPLSKATPYRQIHDETGVSVTTIGRVARCLELGTGGYLLALKNNRKGASA
;
A
#
# COMPACT_ATOMS: atom_id res chain seq x y z
N MET A 1 -24.74 -1.39 -1.63
CA MET A 1 -23.81 -2.22 -0.84
C MET A 1 -24.49 -2.75 0.41
N THR A 2 -24.32 -4.02 0.69
CA THR A 2 -24.92 -4.63 1.86
C THR A 2 -24.10 -4.35 3.10
N MET A 3 -24.71 -3.82 4.14
CA MET A 3 -24.02 -3.61 5.40
C MET A 3 -23.80 -4.95 6.10
N LYS A 4 -22.65 -5.12 6.74
CA LYS A 4 -22.37 -6.31 7.53
C LYS A 4 -23.24 -6.30 8.77
N LYS A 5 -23.85 -7.45 9.10
CA LYS A 5 -24.69 -7.59 10.28
C LYS A 5 -23.89 -7.60 11.58
N HIS A 6 -22.62 -7.98 11.50
CA HIS A 6 -21.74 -8.12 12.67
C HIS A 6 -20.42 -7.41 12.39
N ALA A 7 -19.80 -6.90 13.44
CA ALA A 7 -18.44 -6.39 13.36
C ALA A 7 -17.50 -7.52 12.92
N PRO A 8 -16.51 -7.23 12.07
CA PRO A 8 -15.56 -8.25 11.63
C PRO A 8 -14.73 -8.75 12.81
N THR A 9 -14.55 -10.07 12.87
CA THR A 9 -13.62 -10.68 13.83
C THR A 9 -12.22 -10.66 13.23
N ALA A 10 -11.19 -10.82 14.06
CA ALA A 10 -9.82 -10.93 13.57
C ALA A 10 -9.68 -12.07 12.56
N LYS A 11 -10.36 -13.19 12.82
CA LYS A 11 -10.33 -14.35 11.91
C LYS A 11 -10.99 -14.05 10.58
N SER A 12 -12.15 -13.40 10.58
CA SER A 12 -12.86 -13.07 9.34
C SER A 12 -12.13 -11.99 8.53
N LEU A 13 -11.50 -11.04 9.21
CA LEU A 13 -10.68 -10.03 8.55
C LEU A 13 -9.48 -10.69 7.87
N LYS A 14 -8.80 -11.58 8.56
CA LYS A 14 -7.67 -12.31 8.02
C LYS A 14 -8.06 -13.09 6.76
N ALA A 15 -9.16 -13.83 6.82
CA ALA A 15 -9.64 -14.60 5.69
C ALA A 15 -9.98 -13.70 4.49
N GLY A 16 -10.61 -12.55 4.75
CA GLY A 16 -10.94 -11.58 3.70
C GLY A 16 -9.70 -11.00 3.03
N VAL A 17 -8.70 -10.64 3.84
CA VAL A 17 -7.44 -10.09 3.32
C VAL A 17 -6.67 -11.15 2.53
N GLU A 18 -6.66 -12.40 2.99
CA GLU A 18 -6.01 -13.49 2.27
C GLU A 18 -6.68 -13.73 0.91
N SER A 19 -8.01 -13.70 0.87
CA SER A 19 -8.76 -13.83 -0.38
C SER A 19 -8.43 -12.69 -1.35
N LEU A 20 -8.36 -11.47 -0.85
CA LEU A 20 -7.98 -10.31 -1.65
C LEU A 20 -6.55 -10.46 -2.20
N ALA A 21 -5.63 -10.89 -1.34
CA ALA A 21 -4.25 -11.11 -1.75
C ALA A 21 -4.15 -12.15 -2.87
N GLN A 22 -4.94 -13.22 -2.78
CA GLN A 22 -4.97 -14.24 -3.83
C GLN A 22 -5.55 -13.69 -5.13
N ALA A 23 -6.57 -12.83 -5.04
CA ALA A 23 -7.14 -12.20 -6.23
C ALA A 23 -6.09 -11.35 -6.95
N ILE A 24 -5.33 -10.55 -6.19
CA ILE A 24 -4.26 -9.74 -6.75
C ILE A 24 -3.16 -10.63 -7.35
N ASN A 25 -2.81 -11.70 -6.65
CA ASN A 25 -1.78 -12.64 -7.11
C ASN A 25 -2.13 -13.31 -8.42
N GLY A 26 -3.42 -13.47 -8.72
CA GLY A 26 -3.88 -14.07 -9.98
C GLY A 26 -3.82 -13.12 -11.18
N LEU A 27 -3.59 -11.83 -10.96
CA LEU A 27 -3.46 -10.86 -12.04
C LEU A 27 -2.06 -10.94 -12.66
N LYS A 28 -1.98 -10.67 -13.96
CA LYS A 28 -0.77 -10.96 -14.74
C LYS A 28 0.19 -9.79 -14.89
N ASN A 29 -0.30 -8.55 -14.77
CA ASN A 29 0.52 -7.38 -15.01
C ASN A 29 -0.06 -6.15 -14.31
N ALA A 30 0.71 -5.06 -14.35
CA ALA A 30 0.32 -3.83 -13.67
C ALA A 30 -1.00 -3.25 -14.22
N GLU A 31 -1.24 -3.41 -15.50
CA GLU A 31 -2.47 -2.91 -16.12
C GLU A 31 -3.70 -3.60 -15.54
N GLN A 32 -3.64 -4.92 -15.38
CA GLN A 32 -4.73 -5.67 -14.77
C GLN A 32 -4.92 -5.31 -13.30
N ILE A 33 -3.83 -5.13 -12.57
CA ILE A 33 -3.87 -4.72 -11.16
C ILE A 33 -4.49 -3.33 -11.05
N TYR A 34 -4.10 -2.41 -11.92
CA TYR A 34 -4.66 -1.06 -11.95
C TYR A 34 -6.18 -1.09 -12.11
N ALA A 35 -6.66 -1.84 -13.10
CA ALA A 35 -8.10 -1.97 -13.34
C ALA A 35 -8.83 -2.56 -12.12
N PHE A 36 -8.26 -3.55 -11.50
CA PHE A 36 -8.82 -4.17 -10.30
C PHE A 36 -8.90 -3.18 -9.14
N LEU A 37 -7.83 -2.40 -8.91
CA LEU A 37 -7.80 -1.41 -7.84
C LEU A 37 -8.82 -0.30 -8.05
N VAL A 38 -8.99 0.15 -9.31
CA VAL A 38 -9.99 1.18 -9.63
C VAL A 38 -11.40 0.70 -9.31
N ASP A 39 -11.70 -0.56 -9.58
CA ASP A 39 -13.02 -1.12 -9.28
C ASP A 39 -13.19 -1.38 -7.77
N LEU A 40 -12.14 -1.81 -7.10
CA LEU A 40 -12.19 -2.20 -5.70
C LEU A 40 -12.26 -1.01 -4.75
N CYS A 41 -11.52 0.05 -5.04
CA CYS A 41 -11.32 1.18 -4.14
C CYS A 41 -12.05 2.43 -4.59
N THR A 42 -12.47 3.25 -3.64
CA THR A 42 -12.94 4.59 -3.96
C THR A 42 -11.75 5.46 -4.40
N PRO A 43 -11.99 6.58 -5.11
CA PRO A 43 -10.90 7.50 -5.46
C PRO A 43 -10.10 7.98 -4.24
N ALA A 44 -10.77 8.24 -3.11
CA ALA A 44 -10.09 8.67 -1.88
C ALA A 44 -9.20 7.57 -1.32
N GLU A 45 -9.66 6.32 -1.38
CA GLU A 45 -8.86 5.18 -0.94
C GLU A 45 -7.62 4.99 -1.82
N LEU A 46 -7.79 5.12 -3.13
CA LEU A 46 -6.67 5.02 -4.08
C LEU A 46 -5.63 6.11 -3.82
N GLU A 47 -6.08 7.34 -3.60
CA GLU A 47 -5.19 8.45 -3.30
C GLU A 47 -4.39 8.17 -2.02
N ALA A 48 -5.07 7.73 -0.97
CA ALA A 48 -4.41 7.42 0.29
C ALA A 48 -3.38 6.28 0.15
N MET A 49 -3.71 5.26 -0.61
CA MET A 49 -2.80 4.14 -0.87
C MET A 49 -1.59 4.57 -1.69
N ALA A 50 -1.83 5.37 -2.73
CA ALA A 50 -0.76 5.89 -3.58
C ALA A 50 0.18 6.80 -2.79
N ASP A 51 -0.37 7.64 -1.90
CA ASP A 51 0.43 8.51 -1.04
C ASP A 51 1.35 7.69 -0.15
N ARG A 52 0.82 6.64 0.48
CA ARG A 52 1.62 5.78 1.36
C ARG A 52 2.73 5.07 0.58
N TRP A 53 2.41 4.55 -0.58
CA TRP A 53 3.41 3.87 -1.41
C TRP A 53 4.51 4.83 -1.87
N GLN A 54 4.13 6.04 -2.27
CA GLN A 54 5.05 7.05 -2.80
C GLN A 54 6.18 7.40 -1.84
N VAL A 55 5.95 7.35 -0.53
CA VAL A 55 6.95 7.75 0.45
C VAL A 55 7.84 6.61 0.93
N VAL A 56 7.58 5.37 0.49
CA VAL A 56 8.38 4.21 0.91
C VAL A 56 9.83 4.34 0.48
N GLU A 57 10.09 4.62 -0.77
CA GLU A 57 11.47 4.70 -1.28
C GLU A 57 12.29 5.80 -0.60
N PRO A 58 11.83 7.06 -0.52
CA PRO A 58 12.62 8.08 0.17
C PRO A 58 12.82 7.75 1.65
N LEU A 59 11.84 7.15 2.32
CA LEU A 59 12.03 6.71 3.71
C LEU A 59 13.10 5.62 3.82
N SER A 60 13.14 4.71 2.86
CA SER A 60 14.17 3.65 2.85
C SER A 60 15.58 4.21 2.68
N LYS A 61 15.70 5.41 2.12
CA LYS A 61 16.96 6.12 1.93
C LYS A 61 17.25 7.11 3.07
N ALA A 62 16.46 7.06 4.14
CA ALA A 62 16.57 7.96 5.29
C ALA A 62 16.42 9.44 4.94
N THR A 63 15.66 9.75 3.91
CA THR A 63 15.34 11.14 3.55
C THR A 63 14.54 11.80 4.68
N PRO A 64 14.86 13.03 5.09
CA PRO A 64 14.10 13.71 6.15
C PRO A 64 12.63 13.89 5.77
N TYR A 65 11.76 13.76 6.75
CA TYR A 65 10.30 13.84 6.54
C TYR A 65 9.88 15.14 5.86
N ARG A 66 10.48 16.25 6.26
CA ARG A 66 10.14 17.55 5.70
C ARG A 66 10.46 17.61 4.20
N GLN A 67 11.60 17.05 3.82
CA GLN A 67 11.97 16.99 2.41
C GLN A 67 11.00 16.12 1.62
N ILE A 68 10.60 14.97 2.18
CA ILE A 68 9.62 14.09 1.53
C ILE A 68 8.29 14.84 1.34
N HIS A 69 7.85 15.54 2.38
CA HIS A 69 6.63 16.35 2.30
C HIS A 69 6.73 17.41 1.20
N ASP A 70 7.86 18.11 1.14
CA ASP A 70 8.05 19.18 0.15
C ASP A 70 8.07 18.64 -1.29
N GLU A 71 8.65 17.46 -1.49
CA GLU A 71 8.78 16.87 -2.82
C GLU A 71 7.51 16.14 -3.28
N THR A 72 6.74 15.58 -2.36
CA THR A 72 5.61 14.71 -2.72
C THR A 72 4.25 15.32 -2.43
N GLY A 73 4.18 16.29 -1.53
CA GLY A 73 2.92 16.84 -1.04
C GLY A 73 2.23 15.94 -0.01
N VAL A 74 2.79 14.78 0.29
CA VAL A 74 2.21 13.87 1.27
C VAL A 74 2.39 14.46 2.68
N SER A 75 1.36 14.36 3.52
CA SER A 75 1.40 14.94 4.86
C SER A 75 2.46 14.27 5.75
N VAL A 76 3.03 15.05 6.67
CA VAL A 76 4.01 14.54 7.63
C VAL A 76 3.42 13.43 8.49
N THR A 77 2.13 13.52 8.81
CA THR A 77 1.42 12.47 9.56
C THR A 77 1.43 11.14 8.79
N THR A 78 1.13 11.19 7.51
CA THR A 78 1.16 9.99 6.65
C THR A 78 2.57 9.43 6.53
N ILE A 79 3.56 10.31 6.33
CA ILE A 79 4.98 9.91 6.24
C ILE A 79 5.39 9.18 7.52
N GLY A 80 5.07 9.76 8.68
CA GLY A 80 5.38 9.14 9.97
C GLY A 80 4.72 7.79 10.16
N ARG A 81 3.48 7.64 9.68
CA ARG A 81 2.74 6.38 9.75
C ARG A 81 3.42 5.30 8.91
N VAL A 82 3.84 5.64 7.69
CA VAL A 82 4.55 4.69 6.82
C VAL A 82 5.91 4.33 7.42
N ALA A 83 6.63 5.31 7.95
CA ALA A 83 7.91 5.07 8.60
C ALA A 83 7.76 4.06 9.75
N ARG A 84 6.70 4.21 10.55
CA ARG A 84 6.41 3.27 11.64
C ARG A 84 6.11 1.87 11.11
N CYS A 85 5.37 1.76 10.00
CA CYS A 85 5.10 0.49 9.34
C CYS A 85 6.37 -0.17 8.81
N LEU A 86 7.30 0.61 8.29
CA LEU A 86 8.59 0.07 7.82
C LEU A 86 9.38 -0.54 8.97
N GLU A 87 9.24 0.04 10.17
CA GLU A 87 9.96 -0.42 11.35
C GLU A 87 9.27 -1.59 12.05
N LEU A 88 7.95 -1.53 12.20
CA LEU A 88 7.17 -2.45 13.04
C LEU A 88 6.19 -3.33 12.28
N GLY A 89 6.06 -3.17 10.98
CA GLY A 89 5.10 -3.91 10.18
C GLY A 89 5.59 -5.27 9.72
N THR A 90 4.90 -5.81 8.74
CA THR A 90 5.16 -7.17 8.22
C THR A 90 6.30 -7.24 7.20
N GLY A 91 6.85 -6.12 6.80
CA GLY A 91 7.88 -6.09 5.77
C GLY A 91 7.37 -6.00 4.34
N GLY A 92 6.04 -5.89 4.16
CA GLY A 92 5.43 -5.86 2.83
C GLY A 92 5.89 -4.69 1.96
N TYR A 93 6.05 -3.52 2.55
CA TYR A 93 6.53 -2.34 1.81
C TYR A 93 7.93 -2.57 1.24
N LEU A 94 8.84 -3.08 2.05
CA LEU A 94 10.23 -3.29 1.63
C LEU A 94 10.33 -4.41 0.59
N LEU A 95 9.51 -5.43 0.75
CA LEU A 95 9.44 -6.52 -0.22
C LEU A 95 8.96 -6.03 -1.57
N ALA A 96 7.90 -5.22 -1.58
CA ALA A 96 7.36 -4.63 -2.80
C ALA A 96 8.38 -3.72 -3.47
N LEU A 97 9.08 -2.91 -2.67
CA LEU A 97 10.12 -2.00 -3.18
C LEU A 97 11.25 -2.78 -3.84
N LYS A 98 11.72 -3.83 -3.17
CA LYS A 98 12.80 -4.70 -3.68
C LYS A 98 12.40 -5.36 -5.00
N ASN A 99 11.19 -5.91 -5.06
CA ASN A 99 10.72 -6.61 -6.26
C ASN A 99 10.49 -5.64 -7.42
N ASN A 100 10.01 -4.44 -7.12
CA ASN A 100 9.81 -3.41 -8.13
C ASN A 100 11.14 -2.94 -8.75
N ARG A 101 12.17 -2.79 -7.92
CA ARG A 101 13.52 -2.44 -8.39
C ARG A 101 14.09 -3.51 -9.30
N LYS A 102 13.89 -4.79 -8.96
CA LYS A 102 14.34 -5.91 -9.79
C LYS A 102 13.61 -5.90 -11.13
N GLY A 103 12.30 -5.67 -11.13
CA GLY A 103 11.51 -5.55 -12.35
C GLY A 103 11.98 -4.41 -13.22
N ALA A 104 12.29 -3.26 -12.62
CA ALA A 104 12.79 -2.08 -13.34
C ALA A 104 14.20 -2.30 -13.90
N SER A 105 14.99 -3.15 -13.25
CA SER A 105 16.37 -3.44 -13.67
C SER A 105 16.45 -4.48 -14.78
N ALA A 106 15.38 -5.24 -14.96
CA ALA A 106 15.31 -6.25 -16.01
C ALA A 106 14.98 -5.65 -17.40
#